data_e67501e26d0b48a0e1b928544267e442
#
_entry.id   e67501e26d0b48a0e1b928544267e442
#
_cell.length_a   1.000
_cell.length_b   1.000
_cell.length_c   1.000
_cell.angle_alpha   90.00
_cell.angle_beta   90.00
_cell.angle_gamma   90.00
#
_symmetry.space_group_name_H-M   'P 1'
#
loop_
_entity.id
_entity.type
_entity.pdbx_description
1 polymer ?
#
loop_
_entity_poly.entity_id
_entity_poly.type
_entity_poly.pdbx_seq_one_letter_code
_entity_poly.pdbx_strand_id
1 'polypeptide(L)'
;MKAIVIDKPYEVEIRDVPMPQFGEGEALLRVLYVGICGADVASYTGNQPFTTYPRIPGHEFSAEIIEIPENDKGLKKGDIVTCNPYFNCGKCYSCQRGHVNCCTDNRTMGVQRDGAFCEYISMPVERIYPGMGLTAQELALIEPFSISRHAISRAAIRPTDSVLIVGAGPIGLFALLAAKQFAGKTAVADVLNNRLDLAMSYGADGIVNTAAEDIANFTEEFTDGRGFDVCIEACGRPETFLMCIDEAAYAANIILIGNGKRETTFLHSIILKKELNIFGSRNAMKQDFLDNIELAASGKVDVMKMVSGVYEMDKAAEAFDALAHNKGDLAKLLIRIGG
;
A
#
# COMPACT_ATOMS: atom_id res chain seq x y z
N MET A 1 -11.60 -22.60 -13.49
CA MET A 1 -10.50 -22.22 -12.59
C MET A 1 -11.00 -22.00 -11.19
N LYS A 2 -10.13 -22.14 -10.17
CA LYS A 2 -10.49 -21.85 -8.78
C LYS A 2 -10.32 -20.38 -8.44
N ALA A 3 -11.18 -19.87 -7.56
CA ALA A 3 -11.12 -18.53 -7.00
C ALA A 3 -11.51 -18.54 -5.51
N ILE A 4 -10.88 -17.68 -4.72
CA ILE A 4 -11.28 -17.37 -3.35
C ILE A 4 -12.34 -16.28 -3.44
N VAL A 5 -13.52 -16.54 -2.89
CA VAL A 5 -14.70 -15.66 -2.97
C VAL A 5 -15.13 -15.29 -1.56
N ILE A 6 -15.31 -14.01 -1.32
CA ILE A 6 -16.06 -13.51 -0.16
C ILE A 6 -17.54 -13.50 -0.59
N ASP A 7 -18.33 -14.43 -0.07
CA ASP A 7 -19.75 -14.56 -0.44
C ASP A 7 -20.63 -13.53 0.30
N LYS A 8 -20.30 -13.33 1.56
CA LYS A 8 -20.83 -12.29 2.46
C LYS A 8 -19.86 -12.08 3.60
N PRO A 9 -20.07 -11.10 4.47
CA PRO A 9 -19.18 -10.88 5.61
C PRO A 9 -18.92 -12.14 6.43
N TYR A 10 -17.62 -12.40 6.70
CA TYR A 10 -17.08 -13.55 7.42
C TYR A 10 -17.24 -14.91 6.71
N GLU A 11 -17.66 -14.93 5.45
CA GLU A 11 -17.72 -16.16 4.65
C GLU A 11 -16.78 -16.08 3.45
N VAL A 12 -15.70 -16.85 3.52
CA VAL A 12 -14.70 -17.03 2.45
C VAL A 12 -14.73 -18.49 2.02
N GLU A 13 -14.86 -18.71 0.73
CA GLU A 13 -14.85 -20.06 0.15
C GLU A 13 -14.08 -20.12 -1.17
N ILE A 14 -13.66 -21.32 -1.55
CA ILE A 14 -13.09 -21.59 -2.87
C ILE A 14 -14.18 -22.06 -3.77
N ARG A 15 -14.33 -21.39 -4.93
CA ARG A 15 -15.31 -21.73 -5.97
C ARG A 15 -14.64 -22.00 -7.30
N ASP A 16 -15.28 -22.87 -8.07
CA ASP A 16 -14.99 -22.99 -9.49
C ASP A 16 -15.72 -21.87 -10.23
N VAL A 17 -14.94 -21.07 -10.97
CA VAL A 17 -15.42 -19.96 -11.79
C VAL A 17 -14.93 -20.13 -13.23
N PRO A 18 -15.60 -19.52 -14.23
CA PRO A 18 -15.14 -19.56 -15.61
C PRO A 18 -13.71 -19.01 -15.77
N MET A 19 -12.97 -19.53 -16.75
CA MET A 19 -11.71 -18.90 -17.16
C MET A 19 -11.95 -17.47 -17.66
N PRO A 20 -11.04 -16.50 -17.37
CA PRO A 20 -11.17 -15.16 -17.90
C PRO A 20 -11.07 -15.19 -19.43
N GLN A 21 -11.95 -14.46 -20.08
CA GLN A 21 -11.78 -14.12 -21.48
C GLN A 21 -10.89 -12.87 -21.55
N PHE A 22 -9.97 -12.84 -22.50
CA PHE A 22 -9.11 -11.70 -22.73
C PHE A 22 -9.20 -11.29 -24.21
N GLY A 23 -9.13 -9.97 -24.43
CA GLY A 23 -9.32 -9.37 -25.74
C GLY A 23 -8.02 -8.81 -26.32
N GLU A 24 -8.18 -8.07 -27.40
CA GLU A 24 -7.07 -7.34 -28.02
C GLU A 24 -6.42 -6.37 -27.03
N GLY A 25 -5.09 -6.37 -26.91
CA GLY A 25 -4.32 -5.55 -25.99
C GLY A 25 -4.29 -6.05 -24.54
N GLU A 26 -4.87 -7.23 -24.25
CA GLU A 26 -4.84 -7.88 -22.95
C GLU A 26 -3.94 -9.12 -22.95
N ALA A 27 -3.42 -9.48 -21.80
CA ALA A 27 -2.65 -10.70 -21.56
C ALA A 27 -3.40 -11.61 -20.60
N LEU A 28 -3.26 -12.93 -20.77
CA LEU A 28 -3.65 -13.95 -19.81
C LEU A 28 -2.52 -14.18 -18.84
N LEU A 29 -2.79 -14.00 -17.56
CA LEU A 29 -1.84 -14.17 -16.47
C LEU A 29 -2.27 -15.31 -15.55
N ARG A 30 -1.32 -16.13 -15.11
CA ARG A 30 -1.47 -17.06 -14.00
C ARG A 30 -1.01 -16.38 -12.71
N VAL A 31 -1.89 -16.19 -11.78
CA VAL A 31 -1.59 -15.57 -10.48
C VAL A 31 -0.73 -16.52 -9.64
N LEU A 32 0.33 -15.99 -9.02
CA LEU A 32 1.25 -16.77 -8.19
C LEU A 32 1.05 -16.48 -6.71
N TYR A 33 1.15 -15.20 -6.31
CA TYR A 33 0.94 -14.76 -4.94
C TYR A 33 0.04 -13.53 -4.90
N VAL A 34 -0.79 -13.47 -3.87
CA VAL A 34 -1.63 -12.29 -3.59
C VAL A 34 -1.47 -11.89 -2.12
N GLY A 35 -1.16 -10.62 -1.87
CA GLY A 35 -1.17 -10.03 -0.54
C GLY A 35 -2.59 -9.71 -0.07
N ILE A 36 -2.87 -9.94 1.20
CA ILE A 36 -4.12 -9.50 1.81
C ILE A 36 -3.96 -8.05 2.27
N CYS A 37 -4.76 -7.16 1.69
CA CYS A 37 -4.81 -5.74 2.05
C CYS A 37 -5.83 -5.49 3.19
N GLY A 38 -5.65 -4.38 3.91
CA GLY A 38 -6.67 -3.90 4.85
C GLY A 38 -8.05 -3.65 4.21
N ALA A 39 -8.09 -3.34 2.90
CA ALA A 39 -9.34 -3.23 2.15
C ALA A 39 -10.02 -4.59 1.95
N ASP A 40 -9.25 -5.68 1.75
CA ASP A 40 -9.78 -7.04 1.65
C ASP A 40 -10.32 -7.51 3.00
N VAL A 41 -9.59 -7.21 4.10
CA VAL A 41 -10.06 -7.46 5.47
C VAL A 41 -11.35 -6.67 5.76
N ALA A 42 -11.44 -5.41 5.31
CA ALA A 42 -12.66 -4.61 5.44
C ALA A 42 -13.82 -5.20 4.62
N SER A 43 -13.56 -5.76 3.45
CA SER A 43 -14.56 -6.52 2.68
C SER A 43 -14.99 -7.79 3.42
N TYR A 44 -14.03 -8.55 3.96
CA TYR A 44 -14.30 -9.75 4.75
C TYR A 44 -15.15 -9.46 5.99
N THR A 45 -14.89 -8.35 6.68
CA THR A 45 -15.64 -7.96 7.89
C THR A 45 -16.92 -7.15 7.62
N GLY A 46 -17.27 -6.89 6.36
CA GLY A 46 -18.46 -6.11 5.98
C GLY A 46 -18.32 -4.59 6.15
N ASN A 47 -17.09 -4.10 6.36
CA ASN A 47 -16.81 -2.68 6.62
C ASN A 47 -16.31 -1.90 5.39
N GLN A 48 -16.25 -2.52 4.20
CA GLN A 48 -15.88 -1.88 2.94
C GLN A 48 -17.12 -1.36 2.20
N PRO A 49 -17.36 -0.03 2.14
CA PRO A 49 -18.61 0.51 1.62
C PRO A 49 -18.78 0.34 0.10
N PHE A 50 -17.71 0.02 -0.63
CA PHE A 50 -17.72 -0.11 -2.09
C PHE A 50 -17.73 -1.55 -2.58
N THR A 51 -17.61 -2.53 -1.67
CA THR A 51 -17.68 -3.95 -2.05
C THR A 51 -19.13 -4.40 -2.16
N THR A 52 -19.44 -5.08 -3.26
CA THR A 52 -20.66 -5.83 -3.45
C THR A 52 -20.34 -7.32 -3.39
N TYR A 53 -21.23 -8.11 -2.79
CA TYR A 53 -21.03 -9.55 -2.66
C TYR A 53 -21.91 -10.33 -3.66
N PRO A 54 -21.47 -11.53 -4.15
CA PRO A 54 -20.14 -12.11 -3.91
C PRO A 54 -19.03 -11.33 -4.61
N ARG A 55 -17.78 -11.43 -4.06
CA ARG A 55 -16.61 -10.74 -4.63
C ARG A 55 -15.38 -11.64 -4.57
N ILE A 56 -14.61 -11.70 -5.66
CA ILE A 56 -13.22 -12.15 -5.65
C ILE A 56 -12.36 -10.97 -5.21
N PRO A 57 -11.72 -10.97 -4.01
CA PRO A 57 -10.89 -9.87 -3.54
C PRO A 57 -9.50 -9.89 -4.17
N GLY A 58 -8.59 -9.01 -3.70
CA GLY A 58 -7.17 -9.01 -4.01
C GLY A 58 -6.76 -8.04 -5.12
N HIS A 59 -5.75 -7.23 -4.82
CA HIS A 59 -5.15 -6.25 -5.73
C HIS A 59 -3.63 -6.12 -5.58
N GLU A 60 -3.04 -6.81 -4.61
CA GLU A 60 -1.60 -6.84 -4.35
C GLU A 60 -1.06 -8.18 -4.85
N PHE A 61 -0.63 -8.31 -6.11
CA PHE A 61 -0.34 -9.63 -6.66
C PHE A 61 0.86 -9.67 -7.60
N SER A 62 1.38 -10.88 -7.74
CA SER A 62 2.31 -11.29 -8.79
C SER A 62 1.71 -12.38 -9.67
N ALA A 63 2.16 -12.44 -10.91
CA ALA A 63 1.66 -13.41 -11.87
C ALA A 63 2.72 -13.79 -12.91
N GLU A 64 2.52 -14.94 -13.56
CA GLU A 64 3.27 -15.38 -14.73
C GLU A 64 2.45 -15.09 -15.99
N ILE A 65 3.11 -14.58 -17.03
CA ILE A 65 2.49 -14.36 -18.34
C ILE A 65 2.29 -15.72 -19.05
N ILE A 66 1.06 -16.11 -19.29
CA ILE A 66 0.70 -17.33 -20.03
C ILE A 66 0.54 -17.05 -21.51
N GLU A 67 -0.13 -15.93 -21.83
CA GLU A 67 -0.32 -15.46 -23.20
C GLU A 67 -0.32 -13.94 -23.21
N ILE A 68 0.36 -13.35 -24.21
CA ILE A 68 0.47 -11.90 -24.36
C ILE A 68 0.63 -11.56 -25.85
N PRO A 69 -0.05 -10.53 -26.37
CA PRO A 69 0.18 -10.03 -27.72
C PRO A 69 1.57 -9.36 -27.84
N GLU A 70 1.98 -9.12 -29.09
CA GLU A 70 3.16 -8.28 -29.38
C GLU A 70 3.06 -6.93 -28.66
N ASN A 71 4.13 -6.49 -28.00
CA ASN A 71 4.13 -5.30 -27.18
C ASN A 71 5.50 -4.60 -27.20
N ASP A 72 5.48 -3.30 -26.90
CA ASP A 72 6.66 -2.42 -26.85
C ASP A 72 7.47 -2.51 -25.54
N LYS A 73 6.99 -3.28 -24.55
CA LYS A 73 7.64 -3.45 -23.24
C LYS A 73 8.64 -4.60 -23.19
N GLY A 74 8.72 -5.41 -24.26
CA GLY A 74 9.56 -6.61 -24.30
C GLY A 74 9.06 -7.75 -23.38
N LEU A 75 7.83 -7.67 -22.90
CA LEU A 75 7.21 -8.72 -22.08
C LEU A 75 6.86 -9.92 -22.94
N LYS A 76 7.07 -11.11 -22.41
CA LYS A 76 6.85 -12.38 -23.11
C LYS A 76 6.28 -13.44 -22.18
N LYS A 77 5.77 -14.51 -22.77
CA LYS A 77 5.31 -15.71 -22.04
C LYS A 77 6.40 -16.23 -21.11
N GLY A 78 6.02 -16.55 -19.87
CA GLY A 78 6.89 -17.05 -18.82
C GLY A 78 7.52 -15.95 -17.95
N ASP A 79 7.39 -14.68 -18.32
CA ASP A 79 7.87 -13.58 -17.47
C ASP A 79 7.01 -13.50 -16.19
N ILE A 80 7.69 -13.27 -15.07
CA ILE A 80 7.04 -13.02 -13.78
C ILE A 80 6.88 -11.50 -13.61
N VAL A 81 5.68 -11.07 -13.30
CA VAL A 81 5.25 -9.67 -13.38
C VAL A 81 4.41 -9.26 -12.17
N THR A 82 4.27 -7.96 -11.98
CA THR A 82 3.20 -7.36 -11.17
C THR A 82 2.37 -6.42 -12.01
N CYS A 83 1.23 -5.95 -11.51
CA CYS A 83 0.31 -5.14 -12.28
C CYS A 83 -0.24 -3.97 -11.48
N ASN A 84 -0.65 -2.91 -12.19
CA ASN A 84 -1.42 -1.82 -11.61
C ASN A 84 -2.91 -2.21 -11.55
N PRO A 85 -3.51 -2.36 -10.36
CA PRO A 85 -4.88 -2.82 -10.18
C PRO A 85 -5.93 -1.71 -10.31
N TYR A 86 -5.55 -0.47 -10.60
CA TYR A 86 -6.42 0.71 -10.61
C TYR A 86 -6.93 1.03 -12.01
N PHE A 87 -8.16 0.69 -12.33
CA PHE A 87 -8.76 0.93 -13.64
C PHE A 87 -9.41 2.30 -13.69
N ASN A 88 -8.68 3.27 -14.20
CA ASN A 88 -9.18 4.63 -14.43
C ASN A 88 -10.00 4.73 -15.73
N CYS A 89 -10.96 5.66 -15.78
CA CYS A 89 -11.88 5.78 -16.90
C CYS A 89 -11.30 6.49 -18.15
N GLY A 90 -10.15 7.15 -18.04
CA GLY A 90 -9.49 7.90 -19.12
C GLY A 90 -10.15 9.22 -19.53
N LYS A 91 -11.42 9.46 -19.17
CA LYS A 91 -12.24 10.58 -19.70
C LYS A 91 -12.69 11.62 -18.67
N CYS A 92 -12.60 11.36 -17.37
CA CYS A 92 -12.95 12.34 -16.36
C CYS A 92 -11.91 13.47 -16.30
N TYR A 93 -12.28 14.59 -15.67
CA TYR A 93 -11.42 15.76 -15.55
C TYR A 93 -10.02 15.44 -15.00
N SER A 94 -9.93 14.63 -13.96
CA SER A 94 -8.63 14.23 -13.38
C SER A 94 -7.78 13.40 -14.36
N CYS A 95 -8.40 12.45 -15.07
CA CYS A 95 -7.69 11.63 -16.07
C CYS A 95 -7.15 12.48 -17.23
N GLN A 96 -7.95 13.43 -17.72
CA GLN A 96 -7.53 14.34 -18.82
C GLN A 96 -6.35 15.24 -18.42
N ARG A 97 -6.13 15.47 -17.13
CA ARG A 97 -4.99 16.24 -16.58
C ARG A 97 -3.81 15.36 -16.16
N GLY A 98 -3.83 14.06 -16.47
CA GLY A 98 -2.77 13.12 -16.09
C GLY A 98 -2.86 12.60 -14.67
N HIS A 99 -3.82 13.03 -13.85
CA HIS A 99 -4.04 12.54 -12.48
C HIS A 99 -4.93 11.30 -12.47
N VAL A 100 -4.48 10.22 -13.13
CA VAL A 100 -5.27 8.99 -13.32
C VAL A 100 -5.57 8.27 -11.99
N ASN A 101 -4.69 8.39 -11.00
CA ASN A 101 -4.88 7.91 -9.63
C ASN A 101 -6.07 8.58 -8.92
N CYS A 102 -6.43 9.81 -9.30
CA CYS A 102 -7.56 10.58 -8.79
C CYS A 102 -8.82 10.43 -9.65
N CYS A 103 -8.91 9.39 -10.48
CA CYS A 103 -10.09 9.15 -11.33
C CYS A 103 -11.37 9.08 -10.48
N THR A 104 -12.43 9.77 -10.94
CA THR A 104 -13.72 9.81 -10.26
C THR A 104 -14.55 8.53 -10.45
N ASP A 105 -14.22 7.74 -11.48
CA ASP A 105 -14.83 6.42 -11.78
C ASP A 105 -13.73 5.35 -11.81
N ASN A 106 -12.87 5.36 -10.78
CA ASN A 106 -11.84 4.33 -10.64
C ASN A 106 -12.45 3.01 -10.17
N ARG A 107 -12.03 1.91 -10.80
CA ARG A 107 -12.45 0.55 -10.44
C ARG A 107 -11.24 -0.27 -10.02
N THR A 108 -11.00 -0.32 -8.73
CA THR A 108 -9.91 -1.13 -8.14
C THR A 108 -10.29 -2.61 -8.17
N MET A 109 -9.35 -3.46 -8.59
CA MET A 109 -9.48 -4.92 -8.48
C MET A 109 -9.73 -5.32 -7.02
N GLY A 110 -10.58 -6.32 -6.81
CA GLY A 110 -10.94 -6.81 -5.49
C GLY A 110 -11.92 -5.92 -4.71
N VAL A 111 -12.25 -4.72 -5.19
CA VAL A 111 -13.17 -3.78 -4.54
C VAL A 111 -14.38 -3.48 -5.42
N GLN A 112 -14.21 -2.67 -6.47
CA GLN A 112 -15.31 -2.34 -7.41
C GLN A 112 -15.46 -3.35 -8.56
N ARG A 113 -14.45 -4.19 -8.76
CA ARG A 113 -14.45 -5.29 -9.74
C ARG A 113 -13.75 -6.50 -9.13
N ASP A 114 -13.89 -7.68 -9.72
CA ASP A 114 -13.20 -8.87 -9.25
C ASP A 114 -11.68 -8.71 -9.29
N GLY A 115 -11.03 -9.31 -8.31
CA GLY A 115 -9.60 -9.17 -8.02
C GLY A 115 -8.79 -10.41 -8.39
N ALA A 116 -7.62 -10.50 -7.80
CA ALA A 116 -6.58 -11.46 -8.15
C ALA A 116 -6.55 -12.72 -7.26
N PHE A 117 -7.47 -12.90 -6.30
CA PHE A 117 -7.54 -14.15 -5.55
C PHE A 117 -8.18 -15.28 -6.37
N CYS A 118 -7.60 -15.56 -7.55
CA CYS A 118 -8.01 -16.63 -8.47
C CYS A 118 -6.80 -17.11 -9.29
N GLU A 119 -6.91 -18.29 -9.90
CA GLU A 119 -5.79 -18.90 -10.62
C GLU A 119 -5.35 -18.10 -11.86
N TYR A 120 -6.29 -17.49 -12.58
CA TYR A 120 -6.01 -16.75 -13.82
C TYR A 120 -6.77 -15.43 -13.87
N ILE A 121 -6.16 -14.42 -14.46
CA ILE A 121 -6.77 -13.12 -14.72
C ILE A 121 -6.40 -12.61 -16.11
N SER A 122 -7.24 -11.75 -16.67
CA SER A 122 -6.92 -10.93 -17.84
C SER A 122 -6.50 -9.54 -17.39
N MET A 123 -5.41 -9.03 -17.98
CA MET A 123 -4.91 -7.68 -17.69
C MET A 123 -4.51 -6.94 -18.98
N PRO A 124 -4.89 -5.65 -19.14
CA PRO A 124 -4.35 -4.83 -20.20
C PRO A 124 -2.82 -4.76 -20.11
N VAL A 125 -2.14 -4.97 -21.24
CA VAL A 125 -0.67 -4.98 -21.32
C VAL A 125 -0.06 -3.70 -20.77
N GLU A 126 -0.72 -2.54 -20.93
CA GLU A 126 -0.27 -1.26 -20.40
C GLU A 126 -0.11 -1.25 -18.87
N ARG A 127 -0.85 -2.11 -18.15
CA ARG A 127 -0.88 -2.21 -16.69
C ARG A 127 0.06 -3.26 -16.12
N ILE A 128 0.76 -4.01 -16.97
CA ILE A 128 1.72 -5.06 -16.59
C ILE A 128 3.11 -4.46 -16.50
N TYR A 129 3.82 -4.75 -15.42
CA TYR A 129 5.18 -4.26 -15.18
C TYR A 129 6.16 -5.43 -15.02
N PRO A 130 7.38 -5.33 -15.63
CA PRO A 130 8.38 -6.38 -15.59
C PRO A 130 8.90 -6.60 -14.17
N GLY A 131 9.21 -7.85 -13.83
CA GLY A 131 9.68 -8.21 -12.49
C GLY A 131 11.14 -7.90 -12.20
N MET A 132 11.97 -7.61 -13.21
CA MET A 132 13.39 -7.25 -13.07
C MET A 132 14.22 -8.22 -12.19
N GLY A 133 13.88 -9.51 -12.19
CA GLY A 133 14.57 -10.54 -11.40
C GLY A 133 14.08 -10.69 -9.96
N LEU A 134 13.10 -9.91 -9.53
CA LEU A 134 12.44 -10.09 -8.24
C LEU A 134 11.67 -11.42 -8.20
N THR A 135 11.58 -12.02 -7.03
CA THR A 135 10.75 -13.19 -6.78
C THR A 135 9.26 -12.85 -6.89
N ALA A 136 8.41 -13.85 -7.11
CA ALA A 136 6.97 -13.64 -7.17
C ALA A 136 6.39 -13.08 -5.85
N GLN A 137 6.97 -13.45 -4.70
CA GLN A 137 6.57 -12.91 -3.40
C GLN A 137 6.91 -11.42 -3.28
N GLU A 138 8.11 -11.00 -3.67
CA GLU A 138 8.50 -9.59 -3.68
C GLU A 138 7.60 -8.76 -4.60
N LEU A 139 7.27 -9.29 -5.77
CA LEU A 139 6.41 -8.62 -6.75
C LEU A 139 4.97 -8.44 -6.26
N ALA A 140 4.45 -9.33 -5.40
CA ALA A 140 3.15 -9.14 -4.76
C ALA A 140 3.13 -7.98 -3.75
N LEU A 141 4.30 -7.51 -3.30
CA LEU A 141 4.43 -6.39 -2.36
C LEU A 141 4.66 -5.04 -3.04
N ILE A 142 4.82 -5.00 -4.35
CA ILE A 142 5.10 -3.75 -5.09
C ILE A 142 3.88 -2.81 -5.07
N GLU A 143 2.65 -3.36 -5.16
CA GLU A 143 1.46 -2.51 -5.11
C GLU A 143 1.34 -1.75 -3.79
N PRO A 144 1.33 -2.37 -2.58
CA PRO A 144 1.24 -1.64 -1.32
C PRO A 144 2.44 -0.72 -1.08
N PHE A 145 3.62 -1.07 -1.56
CA PHE A 145 4.78 -0.19 -1.55
C PHE A 145 4.56 1.04 -2.44
N SER A 146 3.88 0.90 -3.58
CA SER A 146 3.60 2.00 -4.50
C SER A 146 2.64 3.04 -3.91
N ILE A 147 1.71 2.64 -3.03
CA ILE A 147 0.87 3.56 -2.26
C ILE A 147 1.73 4.51 -1.41
N SER A 148 2.67 3.94 -0.68
CA SER A 148 3.58 4.72 0.17
C SER A 148 4.56 5.56 -0.66
N ARG A 149 5.09 5.01 -1.76
CA ARG A 149 5.96 5.75 -2.69
C ARG A 149 5.26 6.99 -3.24
N HIS A 150 4.00 6.84 -3.66
CA HIS A 150 3.20 7.97 -4.14
C HIS A 150 3.06 9.08 -3.10
N ALA A 151 2.81 8.72 -1.84
CA ALA A 151 2.76 9.68 -0.74
C ALA A 151 4.10 10.42 -0.56
N ILE A 152 5.21 9.69 -0.57
CA ILE A 152 6.55 10.26 -0.44
C ILE A 152 6.87 11.21 -1.62
N SER A 153 6.47 10.87 -2.84
CA SER A 153 6.67 11.75 -4.01
C SER A 153 5.95 13.10 -3.85
N ARG A 154 4.82 13.13 -3.10
CA ARG A 154 4.08 14.36 -2.80
C ARG A 154 4.70 15.19 -1.67
N ALA A 155 5.54 14.57 -0.84
CA ALA A 155 6.12 15.21 0.34
C ALA A 155 7.27 16.18 0.01
N ALA A 156 7.84 16.10 -1.20
CA ALA A 156 8.97 16.92 -1.65
C ALA A 156 10.16 16.91 -0.67
N ILE A 157 10.48 15.73 -0.12
CA ILE A 157 11.52 15.54 0.91
C ILE A 157 12.89 15.96 0.37
N ARG A 158 13.65 16.65 1.20
CA ARG A 158 15.02 17.07 0.95
C ARG A 158 16.01 16.25 1.80
N PRO A 159 17.29 16.15 1.39
CA PRO A 159 18.29 15.38 2.13
C PRO A 159 18.61 15.90 3.55
N THR A 160 18.15 17.10 3.88
CA THR A 160 18.32 17.72 5.21
C THR A 160 17.09 17.57 6.09
N ASP A 161 15.97 17.11 5.53
CA ASP A 161 14.69 17.06 6.23
C ASP A 161 14.66 15.91 7.24
N SER A 162 13.97 16.17 8.34
CA SER A 162 13.53 15.19 9.32
C SER A 162 12.10 14.75 8.99
N VAL A 163 11.87 13.43 8.94
CA VAL A 163 10.57 12.85 8.58
C VAL A 163 10.02 12.04 9.75
N LEU A 164 8.81 12.35 10.18
CA LEU A 164 8.02 11.53 11.12
C LEU A 164 7.01 10.69 10.36
N ILE A 165 7.01 9.39 10.60
CA ILE A 165 5.96 8.47 10.12
C ILE A 165 5.11 8.05 11.32
N VAL A 166 3.83 8.38 11.30
CA VAL A 166 2.87 8.02 12.35
C VAL A 166 2.07 6.81 11.92
N GLY A 167 2.35 5.69 12.61
CA GLY A 167 1.84 4.36 12.30
C GLY A 167 2.87 3.45 11.64
N ALA A 168 3.29 2.40 12.34
CA ALA A 168 4.23 1.38 11.87
C ALA A 168 3.50 0.12 11.34
N GLY A 169 2.31 0.27 10.77
CA GLY A 169 1.67 -0.76 9.95
C GLY A 169 2.37 -0.91 8.59
N PRO A 170 1.93 -1.86 7.73
CA PRO A 170 2.59 -2.10 6.44
C PRO A 170 2.80 -0.84 5.58
N ILE A 171 1.79 0.03 5.51
CA ILE A 171 1.86 1.27 4.72
C ILE A 171 2.89 2.25 5.33
N GLY A 172 2.92 2.41 6.66
CA GLY A 172 3.90 3.27 7.33
C GLY A 172 5.34 2.76 7.19
N LEU A 173 5.54 1.44 7.30
CA LEU A 173 6.85 0.81 7.10
C LEU A 173 7.33 0.92 5.64
N PHE A 174 6.44 0.77 4.66
CA PHE A 174 6.77 1.08 3.27
C PHE A 174 7.06 2.58 3.05
N ALA A 175 6.36 3.47 3.76
CA ALA A 175 6.67 4.91 3.72
C ALA A 175 8.06 5.19 4.30
N LEU A 176 8.47 4.50 5.38
CA LEU A 176 9.82 4.57 5.92
C LEU A 176 10.87 4.17 4.87
N LEU A 177 10.69 3.00 4.21
CA LEU A 177 11.61 2.53 3.18
C LEU A 177 11.73 3.53 2.02
N ALA A 178 10.62 4.13 1.59
CA ALA A 178 10.60 5.14 0.55
C ALA A 178 11.25 6.47 1.02
N ALA A 179 10.93 6.94 2.22
CA ALA A 179 11.44 8.20 2.77
C ALA A 179 12.96 8.17 2.95
N LYS A 180 13.52 7.06 3.40
CA LYS A 180 14.97 6.87 3.58
C LYS A 180 15.79 7.04 2.30
N GLN A 181 15.17 7.03 1.13
CA GLN A 181 15.88 7.32 -0.13
C GLN A 181 16.17 8.82 -0.30
N PHE A 182 15.52 9.69 0.49
CA PHE A 182 15.55 11.14 0.32
C PHE A 182 15.86 11.89 1.61
N ALA A 183 15.36 11.46 2.76
CA ALA A 183 15.42 12.14 4.04
C ALA A 183 16.81 12.10 4.69
N GLY A 184 17.13 13.15 5.46
CA GLY A 184 18.31 13.18 6.33
C GLY A 184 18.14 12.29 7.55
N LYS A 185 16.99 12.38 8.21
CA LYS A 185 16.62 11.56 9.39
C LYS A 185 15.17 11.08 9.27
N THR A 186 14.88 9.87 9.76
CA THR A 186 13.54 9.29 9.79
C THR A 186 13.20 8.80 11.19
N ALA A 187 12.02 9.16 11.68
CA ALA A 187 11.47 8.66 12.94
C ALA A 187 10.11 7.97 12.70
N VAL A 188 9.79 6.98 13.52
CA VAL A 188 8.52 6.24 13.45
C VAL A 188 7.83 6.25 14.80
N ALA A 189 6.56 6.61 14.82
CA ALA A 189 5.69 6.58 15.99
C ALA A 189 4.62 5.49 15.86
N ASP A 190 4.47 4.66 16.86
CA ASP A 190 3.39 3.65 16.98
C ASP A 190 3.09 3.42 18.46
N VAL A 191 2.03 2.68 18.76
CA VAL A 191 1.66 2.25 20.12
C VAL A 191 2.16 0.83 20.44
N LEU A 192 2.74 0.10 19.49
CA LEU A 192 3.14 -1.28 19.60
C LEU A 192 4.66 -1.43 19.39
N ASN A 193 5.36 -1.93 20.43
CA ASN A 193 6.82 -2.09 20.40
C ASN A 193 7.30 -3.03 19.28
N ASN A 194 6.63 -4.15 19.05
CA ASN A 194 6.99 -5.09 18.00
C ASN A 194 7.01 -4.45 16.59
N ARG A 195 6.12 -3.50 16.33
CA ARG A 195 6.10 -2.73 15.08
C ARG A 195 7.23 -1.70 15.02
N LEU A 196 7.54 -1.08 16.15
CA LEU A 196 8.67 -0.16 16.28
C LEU A 196 10.01 -0.90 16.11
N ASP A 197 10.14 -2.11 16.66
CA ASP A 197 11.30 -2.97 16.45
C ASP A 197 11.50 -3.30 14.97
N LEU A 198 10.41 -3.58 14.26
CA LEU A 198 10.45 -3.79 12.81
C LEU A 198 10.88 -2.50 12.06
N ALA A 199 10.38 -1.33 12.48
CA ALA A 199 10.82 -0.05 11.92
C ALA A 199 12.32 0.19 12.13
N MET A 200 12.86 -0.13 13.30
CA MET A 200 14.31 -0.09 13.57
C MET A 200 15.07 -1.06 12.66
N SER A 201 14.56 -2.28 12.44
CA SER A 201 15.19 -3.25 11.54
C SER A 201 15.23 -2.80 10.07
N TYR A 202 14.32 -1.89 9.68
CA TYR A 202 14.32 -1.20 8.40
C TYR A 202 15.17 0.07 8.38
N GLY A 203 15.84 0.35 9.52
CA GLY A 203 16.80 1.45 9.63
C GLY A 203 16.15 2.80 9.93
N ALA A 204 15.04 2.87 10.67
CA ALA A 204 14.59 4.13 11.26
C ALA A 204 15.71 4.71 12.15
N ASP A 205 15.88 6.03 12.13
CA ASP A 205 16.90 6.72 12.92
C ASP A 205 16.40 7.00 14.36
N GLY A 206 15.09 6.91 14.59
CA GLY A 206 14.44 6.99 15.89
C GLY A 206 13.07 6.35 15.88
N ILE A 207 12.63 5.89 17.05
CA ILE A 207 11.29 5.34 17.28
C ILE A 207 10.71 5.91 18.56
N VAL A 208 9.39 6.04 18.62
CA VAL A 208 8.68 6.46 19.83
C VAL A 208 7.41 5.66 20.04
N ASN A 209 7.25 5.07 21.23
CA ASN A 209 6.01 4.41 21.64
C ASN A 209 5.06 5.43 22.27
N THR A 210 4.10 5.94 21.51
CA THR A 210 3.17 6.99 21.94
C THR A 210 2.13 6.53 22.98
N ALA A 211 2.09 5.23 23.32
CA ALA A 211 1.31 4.74 24.47
C ALA A 211 2.09 4.83 25.79
N ALA A 212 3.41 4.94 25.74
CA ALA A 212 4.30 4.91 26.89
C ALA A 212 5.16 6.17 27.06
N GLU A 213 5.38 6.92 25.98
CA GLU A 213 6.30 8.05 25.89
C GLU A 213 5.58 9.31 25.39
N ASP A 214 6.06 10.47 25.82
CA ASP A 214 5.58 11.76 25.32
C ASP A 214 6.26 12.08 23.99
N ILE A 215 5.49 12.11 22.90
CA ILE A 215 6.00 12.40 21.57
C ILE A 215 6.57 13.82 21.46
N ALA A 216 6.06 14.80 22.22
CA ALA A 216 6.58 16.17 22.18
C ALA A 216 8.02 16.22 22.71
N ASN A 217 8.34 15.51 23.79
CA ASN A 217 9.70 15.38 24.29
C ASN A 217 10.62 14.68 23.27
N PHE A 218 10.14 13.60 22.65
CA PHE A 218 10.86 12.92 21.59
C PHE A 218 11.15 13.85 20.40
N THR A 219 10.14 14.62 19.97
CA THR A 219 10.29 15.59 18.86
C THR A 219 11.33 16.67 19.18
N GLU A 220 11.27 17.22 20.39
CA GLU A 220 12.23 18.24 20.86
C GLU A 220 13.67 17.72 20.77
N GLU A 221 13.93 16.52 21.29
CA GLU A 221 15.27 15.91 21.29
C GLU A 221 15.71 15.51 19.86
N PHE A 222 14.84 14.87 19.09
CA PHE A 222 15.18 14.33 17.77
C PHE A 222 15.44 15.43 16.72
N THR A 223 14.74 16.56 16.83
CA THR A 223 14.75 17.66 15.85
C THR A 223 15.46 18.93 16.35
N ASP A 224 16.10 18.89 17.50
CA ASP A 224 16.70 20.06 18.15
C ASP A 224 15.68 21.22 18.33
N GLY A 225 14.44 20.87 18.75
CA GLY A 225 13.35 21.81 19.01
C GLY A 225 12.67 22.40 17.79
N ARG A 226 13.00 21.95 16.58
CA ARG A 226 12.46 22.53 15.32
C ARG A 226 11.12 21.92 14.90
N GLY A 227 10.80 20.70 15.36
CA GLY A 227 9.73 19.88 14.81
C GLY A 227 10.15 19.19 13.51
N PHE A 228 9.27 18.33 12.98
CA PHE A 228 9.54 17.57 11.78
C PHE A 228 9.20 18.34 10.50
N ASP A 229 10.10 18.34 9.52
CA ASP A 229 9.92 19.00 8.22
C ASP A 229 8.82 18.31 7.40
N VAL A 230 8.67 17.00 7.57
CA VAL A 230 7.62 16.20 6.92
C VAL A 230 6.99 15.23 7.92
N CYS A 231 5.65 15.19 7.97
CA CYS A 231 4.89 14.21 8.74
C CYS A 231 4.04 13.35 7.81
N ILE A 232 4.14 12.02 7.95
CA ILE A 232 3.37 11.04 7.18
C ILE A 232 2.34 10.37 8.11
N GLU A 233 1.05 10.63 7.89
CA GLU A 233 -0.04 10.01 8.63
C GLU A 233 -0.47 8.73 7.93
N ALA A 234 -0.22 7.55 8.55
CA ALA A 234 -0.48 6.23 7.99
C ALA A 234 -1.48 5.38 8.78
N CYS A 235 -2.19 5.97 9.76
CA CYS A 235 -3.18 5.28 10.61
C CYS A 235 -4.63 5.55 10.21
N GLY A 236 -4.92 6.73 9.64
CA GLY A 236 -6.28 7.16 9.34
C GLY A 236 -7.11 7.49 10.59
N ARG A 237 -6.50 8.06 11.61
CA ARG A 237 -7.17 8.41 12.88
C ARG A 237 -7.10 9.91 13.14
N PRO A 238 -8.17 10.51 13.71
CA PRO A 238 -8.13 11.92 14.10
C PRO A 238 -6.94 12.26 15.00
N GLU A 239 -6.65 11.40 15.97
CA GLU A 239 -5.61 11.60 16.96
C GLU A 239 -4.21 11.64 16.31
N THR A 240 -3.96 10.78 15.32
CA THR A 240 -2.67 10.72 14.62
C THR A 240 -2.50 11.86 13.62
N PHE A 241 -3.59 12.34 13.03
CA PHE A 241 -3.55 13.56 12.22
C PHE A 241 -3.23 14.80 13.06
N LEU A 242 -3.86 14.95 14.23
CA LEU A 242 -3.55 16.04 15.16
C LEU A 242 -2.10 15.97 15.63
N MET A 243 -1.61 14.79 15.96
CA MET A 243 -0.19 14.55 16.27
C MET A 243 0.73 15.06 15.16
N CYS A 244 0.43 14.77 13.88
CA CYS A 244 1.21 15.31 12.77
C CYS A 244 1.20 16.85 12.72
N ILE A 245 0.09 17.50 13.07
CA ILE A 245 0.00 18.97 13.13
C ILE A 245 0.86 19.53 14.29
N ASP A 246 0.79 18.89 15.45
CA ASP A 246 1.48 19.34 16.65
C ASP A 246 3.00 19.20 16.52
N GLU A 247 3.46 18.05 16.00
CA GLU A 247 4.88 17.70 15.87
C GLU A 247 5.56 18.29 14.62
N ALA A 248 4.77 18.85 13.68
CA ALA A 248 5.31 19.47 12.47
C ALA A 248 6.06 20.76 12.77
N ALA A 249 7.18 20.98 12.09
CA ALA A 249 7.89 22.25 12.05
C ALA A 249 7.05 23.35 11.36
N TYR A 250 7.49 24.59 11.45
CA TYR A 250 6.94 25.67 10.62
C TYR A 250 7.27 25.42 9.14
N ALA A 251 6.32 25.71 8.26
CA ALA A 251 6.38 25.45 6.82
C ALA A 251 6.49 23.96 6.42
N ALA A 252 6.14 23.05 7.32
CA ALA A 252 6.23 21.60 7.10
C ALA A 252 5.15 21.07 6.15
N ASN A 253 5.42 19.88 5.60
CA ASN A 253 4.49 19.13 4.77
C ASN A 253 3.88 17.96 5.57
N ILE A 254 2.56 17.86 5.58
CA ILE A 254 1.81 16.75 6.18
C ILE A 254 1.16 15.93 5.08
N ILE A 255 1.44 14.64 5.01
CA ILE A 255 0.92 13.74 3.98
C ILE A 255 -0.02 12.73 4.61
N LEU A 256 -1.26 12.67 4.14
CA LEU A 256 -2.29 11.75 4.62
C LEU A 256 -2.37 10.54 3.67
N ILE A 257 -1.99 9.38 4.17
CA ILE A 257 -2.15 8.08 3.48
C ILE A 257 -3.26 7.29 4.16
N GLY A 258 -3.35 7.39 5.49
CA GLY A 258 -4.32 6.67 6.29
C GLY A 258 -5.76 6.99 5.87
N ASN A 259 -6.58 5.95 5.64
CA ASN A 259 -7.98 6.11 5.23
C ASN A 259 -8.89 6.32 6.45
N GLY A 260 -8.97 7.55 6.93
CA GLY A 260 -9.80 7.94 8.07
C GLY A 260 -11.30 7.88 7.79
N LYS A 261 -12.06 7.31 8.74
CA LYS A 261 -13.54 7.22 8.67
C LYS A 261 -14.24 8.10 9.71
N ARG A 262 -13.49 8.80 10.56
CA ARG A 262 -14.01 9.66 11.63
C ARG A 262 -13.69 11.12 11.33
N GLU A 263 -14.57 12.01 11.76
CA GLU A 263 -14.34 13.45 11.68
C GLU A 263 -13.21 13.88 12.62
N THR A 264 -12.44 14.88 12.19
CA THR A 264 -11.37 15.50 12.99
C THR A 264 -11.70 16.97 13.20
N THR A 265 -11.76 17.39 14.45
CA THR A 265 -11.98 18.78 14.82
C THR A 265 -10.67 19.40 15.30
N PHE A 266 -10.28 20.54 14.72
CA PHE A 266 -9.11 21.31 15.13
C PHE A 266 -9.27 22.80 14.83
N LEU A 267 -8.48 23.63 15.51
CA LEU A 267 -8.47 25.07 15.26
C LEU A 267 -7.64 25.36 14.01
N HIS A 268 -8.30 25.70 12.89
CA HIS A 268 -7.64 25.89 11.60
C HIS A 268 -6.53 26.97 11.59
N SER A 269 -6.57 27.92 12.54
CA SER A 269 -5.53 28.95 12.67
C SER A 269 -4.13 28.38 12.91
N ILE A 270 -4.01 27.12 13.39
CA ILE A 270 -2.70 26.48 13.55
C ILE A 270 -2.02 26.24 12.19
N ILE A 271 -2.81 25.89 11.17
CA ILE A 271 -2.31 25.70 9.80
C ILE A 271 -1.73 27.00 9.27
N LEU A 272 -2.45 28.11 9.48
CA LEU A 272 -1.98 29.45 9.09
C LEU A 272 -0.75 29.87 9.90
N LYS A 273 -0.76 29.65 11.23
CA LYS A 273 0.34 30.05 12.12
C LYS A 273 1.65 29.35 11.75
N LYS A 274 1.58 28.03 11.49
CA LYS A 274 2.75 27.22 11.13
C LYS A 274 3.01 27.23 9.61
N GLU A 275 2.13 27.82 8.77
CA GLU A 275 2.19 27.78 7.29
C GLU A 275 2.30 26.34 6.78
N LEU A 276 1.46 25.43 7.31
CA LEU A 276 1.52 24.01 6.99
C LEU A 276 0.91 23.71 5.62
N ASN A 277 1.53 22.79 4.89
CA ASN A 277 0.97 22.19 3.68
C ASN A 277 0.40 20.81 4.02
N ILE A 278 -0.88 20.58 3.69
CA ILE A 278 -1.54 19.29 3.92
C ILE A 278 -1.90 18.67 2.58
N PHE A 279 -1.38 17.48 2.33
CA PHE A 279 -1.57 16.73 1.09
C PHE A 279 -2.28 15.40 1.34
N GLY A 280 -3.37 15.13 0.64
CA GLY A 280 -3.91 13.77 0.55
C GLY A 280 -3.12 12.94 -0.46
N SER A 281 -2.89 11.67 -0.17
CA SER A 281 -2.34 10.70 -1.11
C SER A 281 -3.39 9.66 -1.48
N ARG A 282 -3.54 9.37 -2.77
CA ARG A 282 -4.55 8.41 -3.25
C ARG A 282 -3.97 7.49 -4.31
N ASN A 283 -4.12 6.17 -4.11
CA ASN A 283 -3.65 5.16 -5.05
C ASN A 283 -2.17 5.38 -5.40
N ALA A 284 -1.75 4.95 -6.58
CA ALA A 284 -0.40 5.15 -7.09
C ALA A 284 -0.41 5.41 -8.60
N MET A 285 0.64 6.02 -9.10
CA MET A 285 0.90 6.25 -10.51
C MET A 285 1.79 5.14 -11.08
N LYS A 286 1.82 4.97 -12.40
CA LYS A 286 2.72 4.02 -13.08
C LYS A 286 4.17 4.16 -12.59
N GLN A 287 4.66 5.40 -12.46
CA GLN A 287 6.04 5.65 -12.07
C GLN A 287 6.36 5.14 -10.66
N ASP A 288 5.41 5.22 -9.72
CA ASP A 288 5.61 4.73 -8.36
C ASP A 288 5.86 3.21 -8.33
N PHE A 289 5.20 2.44 -9.21
CA PHE A 289 5.44 1.00 -9.37
C PHE A 289 6.83 0.73 -9.94
N LEU A 290 7.20 1.42 -11.01
CA LEU A 290 8.50 1.21 -11.69
C LEU A 290 9.66 1.56 -10.76
N ASP A 291 9.59 2.70 -10.07
CA ASP A 291 10.60 3.13 -9.09
C ASP A 291 10.79 2.09 -7.97
N ASN A 292 9.68 1.50 -7.48
CA ASN A 292 9.76 0.50 -6.42
C ASN A 292 10.29 -0.84 -6.89
N ILE A 293 9.95 -1.27 -8.11
CA ILE A 293 10.53 -2.47 -8.72
C ILE A 293 12.05 -2.28 -8.85
N GLU A 294 12.49 -1.14 -9.38
CA GLU A 294 13.90 -0.82 -9.54
C GLU A 294 14.62 -0.75 -8.17
N LEU A 295 14.01 -0.09 -7.19
CA LEU A 295 14.56 0.02 -5.84
C LEU A 295 14.70 -1.35 -5.16
N ALA A 296 13.69 -2.21 -5.23
CA ALA A 296 13.74 -3.56 -4.68
C ALA A 296 14.75 -4.43 -5.45
N ALA A 297 14.76 -4.41 -6.79
CA ALA A 297 15.69 -5.15 -7.61
C ALA A 297 17.16 -4.73 -7.41
N SER A 298 17.42 -3.49 -6.97
CA SER A 298 18.76 -3.03 -6.62
C SER A 298 19.30 -3.63 -5.31
N GLY A 299 18.47 -4.33 -4.53
CA GLY A 299 18.83 -4.90 -3.23
C GLY A 299 18.96 -3.86 -2.10
N LYS A 300 18.64 -2.59 -2.34
CA LYS A 300 18.71 -1.52 -1.31
C LYS A 300 17.62 -1.64 -0.26
N VAL A 301 16.51 -2.31 -0.59
CA VAL A 301 15.40 -2.55 0.34
C VAL A 301 15.01 -4.03 0.29
N ASP A 302 14.71 -4.60 1.45
CA ASP A 302 14.21 -5.96 1.59
C ASP A 302 12.72 -5.90 1.98
N VAL A 303 11.86 -5.99 0.96
CA VAL A 303 10.41 -5.93 1.14
C VAL A 303 9.86 -7.19 1.84
N MET A 304 10.62 -8.30 1.82
CA MET A 304 10.18 -9.58 2.39
C MET A 304 10.11 -9.58 3.91
N LYS A 305 10.86 -8.71 4.60
CA LYS A 305 10.72 -8.52 6.06
C LYS A 305 9.30 -8.13 6.49
N MET A 306 8.49 -7.59 5.56
CA MET A 306 7.09 -7.25 5.81
C MET A 306 6.18 -8.48 5.91
N VAL A 307 6.61 -9.63 5.37
CA VAL A 307 5.79 -10.83 5.27
C VAL A 307 5.83 -11.60 6.59
N SER A 308 4.70 -11.62 7.29
CA SER A 308 4.52 -12.37 8.54
C SER A 308 4.16 -13.84 8.30
N GLY A 309 3.67 -14.19 7.11
CA GLY A 309 3.33 -15.57 6.76
C GLY A 309 2.84 -15.73 5.33
N VAL A 310 2.96 -16.96 4.84
CA VAL A 310 2.45 -17.38 3.54
C VAL A 310 1.49 -18.53 3.76
N TYR A 311 0.29 -18.43 3.21
CA TYR A 311 -0.75 -19.44 3.31
C TYR A 311 -1.01 -20.04 1.93
N GLU A 312 -1.37 -21.31 1.88
CA GLU A 312 -1.87 -21.95 0.67
C GLU A 312 -3.31 -21.49 0.38
N MET A 313 -3.74 -21.60 -0.86
CA MET A 313 -5.06 -21.14 -1.30
C MET A 313 -6.20 -21.75 -0.47
N ASP A 314 -6.10 -23.03 -0.10
CA ASP A 314 -7.10 -23.75 0.72
C ASP A 314 -7.17 -23.27 2.18
N LYS A 315 -6.18 -22.46 2.62
CA LYS A 315 -6.09 -21.84 3.93
C LYS A 315 -6.46 -20.35 3.92
N ALA A 316 -7.06 -19.85 2.84
CA ALA A 316 -7.39 -18.44 2.71
C ALA A 316 -8.30 -17.94 3.84
N ALA A 317 -9.34 -18.70 4.22
CA ALA A 317 -10.24 -18.31 5.29
C ALA A 317 -9.51 -18.12 6.63
N GLU A 318 -8.54 -19.00 6.95
CA GLU A 318 -7.69 -18.88 8.15
C GLU A 318 -6.84 -17.59 8.10
N ALA A 319 -6.28 -17.24 6.93
CA ALA A 319 -5.47 -16.03 6.77
C ALA A 319 -6.30 -14.74 6.89
N PHE A 320 -7.51 -14.70 6.33
CA PHE A 320 -8.43 -13.59 6.48
C PHE A 320 -8.86 -13.39 7.94
N ASP A 321 -9.19 -14.49 8.62
CA ASP A 321 -9.58 -14.46 10.04
C ASP A 321 -8.42 -13.99 10.94
N ALA A 322 -7.20 -14.50 10.70
CA ALA A 322 -6.00 -14.09 11.42
C ALA A 322 -5.75 -12.57 11.30
N LEU A 323 -5.91 -11.98 10.11
CA LEU A 323 -5.77 -10.53 9.94
C LEU A 323 -6.95 -9.74 10.52
N ALA A 324 -8.18 -10.25 10.44
CA ALA A 324 -9.35 -9.60 11.02
C ALA A 324 -9.25 -9.48 12.54
N HIS A 325 -8.60 -10.45 13.21
CA HIS A 325 -8.38 -10.48 14.64
C HIS A 325 -6.95 -10.07 15.07
N ASN A 326 -6.15 -9.56 14.14
CA ASN A 326 -4.76 -9.16 14.37
C ASN A 326 -4.65 -8.04 15.42
N LYS A 327 -3.89 -8.31 16.49
CA LYS A 327 -3.58 -7.32 17.55
C LYS A 327 -2.29 -6.55 17.32
N GLY A 328 -1.73 -6.64 16.10
CA GLY A 328 -0.52 -5.93 15.69
C GLY A 328 0.71 -6.80 15.44
N ASP A 329 0.61 -8.11 15.65
CA ASP A 329 1.73 -9.04 15.47
C ASP A 329 1.97 -9.41 14.00
N LEU A 330 0.93 -9.27 13.16
CA LEU A 330 1.02 -9.55 11.73
C LEU A 330 1.11 -8.24 10.94
N ALA A 331 2.08 -8.14 10.03
CA ALA A 331 2.21 -7.02 9.11
C ALA A 331 1.53 -7.37 7.76
N LYS A 332 2.08 -8.29 6.98
CA LYS A 332 1.53 -8.70 5.68
C LYS A 332 1.42 -10.23 5.60
N LEU A 333 0.28 -10.72 5.13
CA LEU A 333 0.10 -12.12 4.76
C LEU A 333 -0.02 -12.25 3.25
N LEU A 334 0.65 -13.27 2.70
CA LEU A 334 0.53 -13.65 1.29
C LEU A 334 -0.24 -14.96 1.18
N ILE A 335 -1.05 -15.09 0.13
CA ILE A 335 -1.67 -16.35 -0.28
C ILE A 335 -0.98 -16.83 -1.55
N ARG A 336 -0.50 -18.08 -1.55
CA ARG A 336 -0.04 -18.77 -2.75
C ARG A 336 -1.26 -19.28 -3.52
N ILE A 337 -1.41 -18.84 -4.77
CA ILE A 337 -2.51 -19.23 -5.66
C ILE A 337 -2.04 -20.31 -6.63
N GLY A 338 -0.94 -20.09 -7.32
CA GLY A 338 -0.34 -21.01 -8.29
C GLY A 338 1.04 -21.48 -7.86
N GLY A 339 1.34 -22.77 -8.07
CA GLY A 339 2.62 -23.40 -7.83
C GLY A 339 2.80 -24.61 -8.70
#